data_281d75e2692cbe2455d53e5991f07d86
#
_entry.id   281d75e2692cbe2455d53e5991f07d86
#
_cell.length_a   1.000
_cell.length_b   1.000
_cell.length_c   1.000
_cell.angle_alpha   90.00
_cell.angle_beta   90.00
_cell.angle_gamma   90.00
#
_symmetry.space_group_name_H-M   'P 1'
#
loop_
_entity.id
_entity.type
_entity.pdbx_description
1 polymer ?
#
loop_
_entity_poly.entity_id
_entity_poly.type
_entity_poly.pdbx_seq_one_letter_code
_entity_poly.pdbx_strand_id
1 'polypeptide(L)'
;MKKIILIAVTIILGFSAQAQSKKNKNLKYTTEVNGNCEQCKKRIEKAAFGVPGVKMANWDINSHQLTVILNEERCSSADLNKAIAKAGHDTKEVKAEQADYDNLHTCCKYERH
;
A
#
# COMPACT_ATOMS: atom_id res chain seq x y z
N MET A 1 1.97 -16.96 53.29
CA MET A 1 1.04 -15.89 52.83
C MET A 1 1.71 -14.83 51.99
N LYS A 2 2.95 -14.47 52.25
CA LYS A 2 3.66 -13.45 51.44
C LYS A 2 4.04 -13.93 50.03
N LYS A 3 4.04 -15.22 49.76
CA LYS A 3 4.43 -15.79 48.46
C LYS A 3 3.28 -15.82 47.45
N ILE A 4 2.05 -15.69 47.90
CA ILE A 4 0.86 -15.71 47.05
C ILE A 4 0.62 -14.36 46.35
N ILE A 5 1.06 -13.29 46.98
CA ILE A 5 0.90 -11.92 46.46
C ILE A 5 1.85 -11.65 45.30
N LEU A 6 3.03 -12.29 45.31
CA LEU A 6 4.02 -12.12 44.22
C LEU A 6 3.63 -12.83 42.92
N ILE A 7 2.82 -13.88 43.01
CA ILE A 7 2.39 -14.63 41.83
C ILE A 7 1.24 -13.89 41.08
N ALA A 8 0.42 -13.15 41.84
CA ALA A 8 -0.69 -12.37 41.23
C ALA A 8 -0.21 -11.19 40.43
N VAL A 9 0.94 -10.61 40.76
CA VAL A 9 1.48 -9.43 40.05
C VAL A 9 2.12 -9.83 38.73
N THR A 10 2.63 -11.03 38.59
CA THR A 10 3.27 -11.50 37.35
C THR A 10 2.26 -11.84 36.25
N ILE A 11 1.01 -12.14 36.60
CA ILE A 11 -0.03 -12.50 35.64
C ILE A 11 -0.59 -11.28 34.94
N ILE A 12 -0.55 -10.11 35.56
CA ILE A 12 -1.11 -8.88 35.01
C ILE A 12 -0.25 -8.30 33.89
N LEU A 13 1.05 -8.57 33.89
CA LEU A 13 1.97 -8.05 32.89
C LEU A 13 1.93 -8.79 31.55
N GLY A 14 1.30 -9.96 31.51
CA GLY A 14 1.20 -10.74 30.27
C GLY A 14 0.07 -10.32 29.33
N PHE A 15 -0.86 -9.48 29.80
CA PHE A 15 -2.05 -9.10 29.01
C PHE A 15 -1.87 -7.89 28.13
N SER A 16 -0.87 -7.06 28.36
CA SER A 16 -0.70 -5.81 27.62
C SER A 16 -0.08 -5.99 26.25
N ALA A 17 0.49 -7.15 25.94
CA ALA A 17 1.16 -7.39 24.67
C ALA A 17 0.25 -7.87 23.54
N GLN A 18 -1.03 -8.19 23.82
CA GLN A 18 -1.93 -8.76 22.83
C GLN A 18 -2.93 -7.77 22.24
N ALA A 19 -2.91 -6.52 22.66
CA ALA A 19 -3.86 -5.51 22.21
C ALA A 19 -3.42 -4.83 20.90
N GLN A 20 -2.29 -5.22 20.32
CA GLN A 20 -1.70 -4.54 19.17
C GLN A 20 -1.76 -5.39 17.92
N SER A 21 -2.43 -4.88 16.90
CA SER A 21 -2.45 -5.33 15.53
C SER A 21 -3.73 -6.05 15.13
N LYS A 22 -4.83 -5.32 15.16
CA LYS A 22 -5.96 -5.68 14.31
C LYS A 22 -5.69 -5.13 12.92
N LYS A 23 -5.54 -6.01 11.95
CA LYS A 23 -5.48 -5.64 10.55
C LYS A 23 -6.84 -5.10 10.12
N ASN A 24 -6.83 -4.02 9.38
CA ASN A 24 -8.04 -3.36 8.92
C ASN A 24 -8.44 -3.94 7.56
N LYS A 25 -9.67 -4.48 7.49
CA LYS A 25 -10.21 -5.02 6.22
C LYS A 25 -10.53 -3.94 5.21
N ASN A 26 -10.64 -2.70 5.63
CA ASN A 26 -10.99 -1.55 4.79
C ASN A 26 -10.04 -0.39 5.05
N LEU A 27 -8.75 -0.66 4.98
CA LEU A 27 -7.75 0.38 5.16
C LEU A 27 -7.79 1.33 3.98
N LYS A 28 -7.95 2.62 4.27
CA LYS A 28 -7.75 3.66 3.28
C LYS A 28 -6.27 4.04 3.25
N TYR A 29 -5.64 3.85 2.11
CA TYR A 29 -4.23 4.16 1.91
C TYR A 29 -4.09 5.12 0.75
N THR A 30 -3.30 6.18 0.93
CA THR A 30 -3.04 7.18 -0.10
C THR A 30 -1.54 7.32 -0.31
N THR A 31 -1.11 7.32 -1.55
CA THR A 31 0.30 7.50 -1.90
C THR A 31 0.42 8.26 -3.22
N GLU A 32 1.53 8.93 -3.41
CA GLU A 32 1.84 9.60 -4.67
C GLU A 32 2.34 8.59 -5.69
N VAL A 33 1.79 8.67 -6.90
CA VAL A 33 2.21 7.84 -8.04
C VAL A 33 2.39 8.73 -9.25
N ASN A 34 3.54 8.61 -9.90
CA ASN A 34 3.87 9.43 -11.06
C ASN A 34 3.19 8.94 -12.33
N GLY A 35 2.60 9.85 -13.05
CA GLY A 35 1.94 9.62 -14.33
C GLY A 35 1.54 10.94 -14.96
N ASN A 36 1.04 10.91 -16.21
CA ASN A 36 0.77 12.12 -16.99
C ASN A 36 -0.68 12.28 -17.47
N CYS A 37 -1.37 11.17 -17.73
CA CYS A 37 -2.55 11.20 -18.57
C CYS A 37 -3.60 10.18 -18.16
N GLU A 38 -4.73 10.19 -18.86
CA GLU A 38 -5.83 9.25 -18.63
C GLU A 38 -5.42 7.79 -18.82
N GLN A 39 -4.49 7.50 -19.72
CA GLN A 39 -3.98 6.16 -19.90
C GLN A 39 -3.13 5.72 -18.70
N CYS A 40 -2.38 6.64 -18.11
CA CYS A 40 -1.66 6.39 -16.86
C CYS A 40 -2.64 6.04 -15.75
N LYS A 41 -3.74 6.80 -15.65
CA LYS A 41 -4.80 6.54 -14.67
C LYS A 41 -5.32 5.11 -14.78
N LYS A 42 -5.69 4.69 -15.97
CA LYS A 42 -6.20 3.33 -16.23
C LYS A 42 -5.16 2.27 -15.87
N ARG A 43 -3.92 2.51 -16.23
CA ARG A 43 -2.82 1.57 -16.00
C ARG A 43 -2.51 1.44 -14.50
N ILE A 44 -2.45 2.56 -13.79
CA ILE A 44 -2.19 2.59 -12.35
C ILE A 44 -3.32 1.90 -11.59
N GLU A 45 -4.56 2.24 -11.90
CA GLU A 45 -5.73 1.65 -11.25
C GLU A 45 -5.84 0.15 -11.54
N LYS A 46 -5.55 -0.26 -12.77
CA LYS A 46 -5.54 -1.68 -13.14
C LYS A 46 -4.48 -2.45 -12.36
N ALA A 47 -3.28 -1.88 -12.22
CA ALA A 47 -2.21 -2.51 -11.44
C ALA A 47 -2.61 -2.64 -9.97
N ALA A 48 -3.24 -1.62 -9.41
CA ALA A 48 -3.73 -1.65 -8.03
C ALA A 48 -4.80 -2.73 -7.85
N PHE A 49 -5.78 -2.81 -8.73
CA PHE A 49 -6.83 -3.84 -8.67
C PHE A 49 -6.29 -5.25 -8.88
N GLY A 50 -5.14 -5.40 -9.51
CA GLY A 50 -4.49 -6.70 -9.67
C GLY A 50 -3.93 -7.26 -8.37
N VAL A 51 -3.82 -6.47 -7.33
CA VAL A 51 -3.35 -6.92 -6.01
C VAL A 51 -4.54 -7.53 -5.26
N PRO A 52 -4.47 -8.82 -4.88
CA PRO A 52 -5.56 -9.44 -4.11
C PRO A 52 -5.80 -8.70 -2.80
N GLY A 53 -7.03 -8.29 -2.57
CA GLY A 53 -7.40 -7.54 -1.37
C GLY A 53 -7.64 -6.05 -1.61
N VAL A 54 -7.29 -5.52 -2.76
CA VAL A 54 -7.63 -4.15 -3.15
C VAL A 54 -9.09 -4.10 -3.58
N LYS A 55 -9.88 -3.28 -2.90
CA LYS A 55 -11.33 -3.14 -3.14
C LYS A 55 -11.68 -1.93 -3.98
N MET A 56 -10.89 -0.88 -3.90
CA MET A 56 -11.10 0.36 -4.63
C MET A 56 -9.74 0.98 -4.93
N ALA A 57 -9.63 1.59 -6.11
CA ALA A 57 -8.43 2.34 -6.50
C ALA A 57 -8.86 3.53 -7.36
N ASN A 58 -8.39 4.71 -6.99
CA ASN A 58 -8.63 5.94 -7.74
C ASN A 58 -7.37 6.80 -7.74
N TRP A 59 -6.85 7.06 -8.93
CA TRP A 59 -5.69 7.94 -9.11
C TRP A 59 -6.14 9.27 -9.69
N ASP A 60 -5.73 10.36 -9.02
CA ASP A 60 -6.04 11.72 -9.46
C ASP A 60 -4.91 12.24 -10.36
N ILE A 61 -5.27 12.57 -11.60
CA ILE A 61 -4.33 13.07 -12.61
C ILE A 61 -3.72 14.43 -12.24
N ASN A 62 -4.42 15.24 -11.46
CA ASN A 62 -3.93 16.58 -11.10
C ASN A 62 -2.99 16.57 -9.91
N SER A 63 -3.33 15.81 -8.88
CA SER A 63 -2.53 15.71 -7.66
C SER A 63 -1.53 14.57 -7.66
N HIS A 64 -1.67 13.62 -8.58
CA HIS A 64 -0.93 12.36 -8.64
C HIS A 64 -1.16 11.45 -7.43
N GLN A 65 -2.20 11.71 -6.66
CA GLN A 65 -2.53 10.90 -5.49
C GLN A 65 -3.35 9.68 -5.89
N LEU A 66 -2.87 8.51 -5.48
CA LEU A 66 -3.61 7.26 -5.58
C LEU A 66 -4.24 6.98 -4.22
N THR A 67 -5.55 6.84 -4.21
CA THR A 67 -6.30 6.43 -3.02
C THR A 67 -6.85 5.04 -3.25
N VAL A 68 -6.55 4.13 -2.33
CA VAL A 68 -7.06 2.76 -2.39
C VAL A 68 -7.75 2.39 -1.08
N ILE A 69 -8.67 1.46 -1.17
CA ILE A 69 -9.20 0.73 -0.02
C ILE A 69 -8.70 -0.70 -0.15
N LEU A 70 -7.97 -1.17 0.84
CA LEU A 70 -7.41 -2.51 0.81
C LEU A 70 -7.70 -3.29 2.09
N ASN A 71 -7.73 -4.60 1.96
CA ASN A 71 -7.89 -5.51 3.07
C ASN A 71 -6.50 -5.94 3.56
N GLU A 72 -6.09 -5.44 4.72
CA GLU A 72 -4.78 -5.74 5.29
C GLU A 72 -4.57 -7.22 5.64
N GLU A 73 -5.64 -7.98 5.74
CA GLU A 73 -5.55 -9.43 5.95
C GLU A 73 -5.10 -10.17 4.70
N ARG A 74 -5.22 -9.55 3.53
CA ARG A 74 -4.90 -10.18 2.24
C ARG A 74 -3.69 -9.57 1.54
N CYS A 75 -3.41 -8.30 1.77
CA CYS A 75 -2.30 -7.61 1.14
C CYS A 75 -1.80 -6.45 2.02
N SER A 76 -0.66 -5.89 1.65
CA SER A 76 -0.07 -4.73 2.32
C SER A 76 0.09 -3.58 1.35
N SER A 77 0.33 -2.38 1.88
CA SER A 77 0.69 -1.23 1.06
C SER A 77 1.98 -1.48 0.27
N ALA A 78 2.90 -2.28 0.83
CA ALA A 78 4.13 -2.67 0.12
C ALA A 78 3.82 -3.50 -1.13
N ASP A 79 2.87 -4.42 -1.06
CA ASP A 79 2.43 -5.22 -2.22
C ASP A 79 1.85 -4.32 -3.30
N LEU A 80 1.04 -3.33 -2.91
CA LEU A 80 0.45 -2.35 -3.80
C LEU A 80 1.54 -1.54 -4.53
N ASN A 81 2.48 -0.97 -3.78
CA ASN A 81 3.55 -0.16 -4.35
C ASN A 81 4.42 -0.95 -5.32
N LYS A 82 4.73 -2.20 -5.02
CA LYS A 82 5.48 -3.08 -5.91
C LYS A 82 4.74 -3.36 -7.22
N ALA A 83 3.43 -3.60 -7.15
CA ALA A 83 2.62 -3.88 -8.33
C ALA A 83 2.57 -2.66 -9.26
N ILE A 84 2.43 -1.46 -8.70
CA ILE A 84 2.40 -0.22 -9.46
C ILE A 84 3.75 0.07 -10.10
N ALA A 85 4.84 -0.10 -9.36
CA ALA A 85 6.19 0.06 -9.87
C ALA A 85 6.47 -0.93 -11.01
N LYS A 86 6.01 -2.16 -10.89
CA LYS A 86 6.16 -3.17 -11.93
C LYS A 86 5.38 -2.81 -13.20
N ALA A 87 4.30 -2.07 -13.07
CA ALA A 87 3.54 -1.53 -14.21
C ALA A 87 4.25 -0.36 -14.89
N GLY A 88 5.35 0.14 -14.33
CA GLY A 88 6.16 1.20 -14.91
C GLY A 88 6.01 2.56 -14.26
N HIS A 89 5.25 2.68 -13.19
CA HIS A 89 4.98 3.93 -12.50
C HIS A 89 5.69 4.02 -11.15
N ASP A 90 6.50 5.06 -10.96
CA ASP A 90 7.16 5.30 -9.68
C ASP A 90 6.12 5.67 -8.63
N THR A 91 6.20 5.02 -7.47
CA THR A 91 5.46 5.43 -6.28
C THR A 91 6.41 6.17 -5.34
N LYS A 92 5.86 6.83 -4.33
CA LYS A 92 6.67 7.47 -3.30
C LYS A 92 7.60 6.49 -2.61
N GLU A 93 7.17 5.24 -2.43
CA GLU A 93 7.91 4.23 -1.68
C GLU A 93 8.80 3.33 -2.55
N VAL A 94 8.40 3.11 -3.82
CA VAL A 94 9.09 2.18 -4.71
C VAL A 94 9.21 2.79 -6.11
N LYS A 95 10.41 2.83 -6.63
CA LYS A 95 10.64 3.26 -8.02
C LYS A 95 10.51 2.09 -8.98
N ALA A 96 9.91 2.34 -10.13
CA ALA A 96 9.86 1.38 -11.22
C ALA A 96 11.27 1.12 -11.76
N GLU A 97 11.53 -0.12 -12.17
CA GLU A 97 12.76 -0.42 -12.87
C GLU A 97 12.74 0.24 -14.26
N GLN A 98 13.91 0.55 -14.76
CA GLN A 98 14.05 1.26 -16.05
C GLN A 98 13.36 0.48 -17.18
N ALA A 99 13.50 -0.83 -17.21
CA ALA A 99 12.86 -1.65 -18.23
C ALA A 99 11.34 -1.57 -18.21
N ASP A 100 10.74 -1.52 -17.02
CA ASP A 100 9.28 -1.39 -16.87
C ASP A 100 8.80 -0.01 -17.30
N TYR A 101 9.55 1.03 -16.96
CA TYR A 101 9.29 2.40 -17.42
C TYR A 101 9.39 2.50 -18.95
N ASP A 102 10.42 1.90 -19.53
CA ASP A 102 10.66 1.96 -20.99
C ASP A 102 9.55 1.29 -21.79
N ASN A 103 8.82 0.34 -21.19
CA ASN A 103 7.68 -0.33 -21.82
C ASN A 103 6.39 0.50 -21.82
N LEU A 104 6.38 1.66 -21.16
CA LEU A 104 5.21 2.54 -21.18
C LEU A 104 5.00 3.12 -22.58
N HIS A 105 3.72 3.35 -22.93
CA HIS A 105 3.41 4.15 -24.10
C HIS A 105 3.99 5.56 -23.96
N THR A 106 4.34 6.18 -25.06
CA THR A 106 4.98 7.49 -25.09
C THR A 106 4.21 8.53 -24.25
N CYS A 107 2.87 8.52 -24.33
CA CYS A 107 2.05 9.44 -23.55
C CYS A 107 2.10 9.17 -22.02
N CYS A 108 2.52 8.00 -21.61
CA CYS A 108 2.65 7.64 -20.20
C CYS A 108 4.06 7.84 -19.65
N LYS A 109 5.02 8.21 -20.49
CA LYS A 109 6.38 8.46 -20.03
C LYS A 109 6.47 9.81 -19.33
N TYR A 110 6.23 9.79 -18.04
CA TYR A 110 6.35 10.94 -17.17
C TYR A 110 7.81 11.28 -16.92
N GLU A 111 8.06 12.51 -16.50
CA GLU A 111 9.41 12.95 -16.15
C GLU A 111 9.85 12.31 -14.84
N ARG A 112 10.97 11.59 -14.87
CA ARG A 112 11.53 10.91 -13.69
C ARG A 112 12.57 11.79 -13.00
N HIS A 113 12.62 11.70 -11.69
CA HIS A 113 13.59 12.40 -10.86
C HIS A 113 14.61 11.46 -10.23
#